data_d0d99fb191f8727a8503dd49974d74cc
#
_entry.id   d0d99fb191f8727a8503dd49974d74cc
#
_cell.length_a   1.000
_cell.length_b   1.000
_cell.length_c   1.000
_cell.angle_alpha   90.00
_cell.angle_beta   90.00
_cell.angle_gamma   90.00
#
_symmetry.space_group_name_H-M   'P 1'
#
loop_
_entity.id
_entity.type
_entity.pdbx_description
1 polymer ?
#
loop_
_entity_poly.entity_id
_entity_poly.type
_entity_poly.pdbx_seq_one_letter_code
_entity_poly.pdbx_strand_id
1 'polypeptide(L)'
;MKRKLSKLITLFLTVIMSVLCLFACNESADPKAQTKSVDLEKVTETLIVMKVNEAEDGATALSALTKLKEEGKITFEVQESTYGAYITSINGKAEQASGNSGYSWMLYTSDEEYSSTEFGSVEYNGKTYGSSSLGASSLVVKSGEYYIWSYDAWSY
;
A
#
# COMPACT_ATOMS: atom_id res chain seq x y z
N MET A 1 37.38 32.36 -38.51
CA MET A 1 36.04 32.08 -37.98
C MET A 1 35.72 30.59 -37.74
N LYS A 2 36.12 29.65 -38.63
CA LYS A 2 35.81 28.21 -38.49
C LYS A 2 36.37 27.52 -37.24
N ARG A 3 37.56 27.90 -36.70
CA ARG A 3 38.15 27.27 -35.50
C ARG A 3 37.46 27.63 -34.17
N LYS A 4 36.82 28.81 -34.07
CA LYS A 4 36.07 29.20 -32.86
C LYS A 4 34.71 28.49 -32.79
N LEU A 5 34.07 28.26 -33.94
CA LEU A 5 32.79 27.60 -34.02
C LEU A 5 32.91 26.11 -33.64
N SER A 6 33.99 25.41 -34.05
CA SER A 6 34.23 24.02 -33.69
C SER A 6 34.42 23.82 -32.18
N LYS A 7 35.15 24.73 -31.51
CA LYS A 7 35.32 24.67 -30.04
C LYS A 7 34.04 24.94 -29.27
N LEU A 8 33.16 25.80 -29.78
CA LEU A 8 31.86 26.07 -29.18
C LEU A 8 30.91 24.82 -29.29
N ILE A 9 30.92 24.17 -30.46
CA ILE A 9 30.12 22.95 -30.71
C ILE A 9 30.62 21.83 -29.81
N THR A 10 31.93 21.64 -29.65
CA THR A 10 32.48 20.58 -28.78
C THR A 10 32.15 20.85 -27.31
N LEU A 11 32.20 22.13 -26.87
CA LEU A 11 31.82 22.49 -25.51
C LEU A 11 30.32 22.26 -25.23
N PHE A 12 29.46 22.55 -26.21
CA PHE A 12 28.01 22.32 -26.09
C PHE A 12 27.66 20.84 -26.06
N LEU A 13 28.36 20.02 -26.83
CA LEU A 13 28.15 18.55 -26.87
C LEU A 13 28.58 17.89 -25.55
N THR A 14 29.66 18.37 -24.91
CA THR A 14 30.10 17.82 -23.61
C THR A 14 29.17 18.22 -22.47
N VAL A 15 28.55 19.40 -22.50
CA VAL A 15 27.58 19.84 -21.50
C VAL A 15 26.25 19.05 -21.63
N ILE A 16 25.81 18.77 -22.86
CA ILE A 16 24.60 17.94 -23.08
C ILE A 16 24.81 16.50 -22.60
N MET A 17 26.01 15.95 -22.81
CA MET A 17 26.31 14.58 -22.38
C MET A 17 26.46 14.44 -20.87
N SER A 18 26.87 15.50 -20.14
CA SER A 18 26.94 15.51 -18.68
C SER A 18 25.56 15.69 -18.00
N VAL A 19 24.60 16.32 -18.68
CA VAL A 19 23.22 16.47 -18.15
C VAL A 19 22.43 15.18 -18.31
N LEU A 20 22.71 14.35 -19.34
CA LEU A 20 22.06 13.05 -19.52
C LEU A 20 22.49 11.99 -18.49
N CYS A 21 23.63 12.15 -17.82
CA CYS A 21 24.06 11.23 -16.77
C CYS A 21 23.45 11.48 -15.40
N LEU A 22 22.71 12.59 -15.20
CA LEU A 22 22.06 12.91 -13.92
C LEU A 22 20.66 12.32 -13.76
N PHE A 23 20.12 11.68 -14.81
CA PHE A 23 18.84 10.98 -14.74
C PHE A 23 18.97 9.46 -14.65
N ALA A 24 20.15 8.91 -14.44
CA ALA A 24 20.42 7.46 -14.37
C ALA A 24 20.72 6.99 -12.93
N CYS A 25 20.27 7.69 -11.89
CA CYS A 25 20.09 7.11 -10.56
C CYS A 25 18.60 6.86 -10.34
N ASN A 26 18.03 5.98 -11.15
CA ASN A 26 16.88 5.23 -10.72
C ASN A 26 17.47 4.09 -9.89
N GLU A 27 17.42 4.20 -8.55
CA GLU A 27 17.52 3.03 -7.69
C GLU A 27 16.54 2.02 -8.28
N SER A 28 17.07 0.95 -8.84
CA SER A 28 16.30 -0.26 -9.10
C SER A 28 15.94 -0.82 -7.72
N ALA A 29 14.90 -0.26 -7.08
CA ALA A 29 14.14 -1.00 -6.10
C ALA A 29 13.73 -2.28 -6.83
N ASP A 30 14.13 -3.44 -6.31
CA ASP A 30 13.57 -4.73 -6.75
C ASP A 30 12.06 -4.51 -6.90
N PRO A 31 11.47 -4.88 -8.04
CA PRO A 31 10.04 -4.69 -8.21
C PRO A 31 9.34 -5.45 -7.10
N LYS A 32 8.83 -4.72 -6.07
CA LYS A 32 8.02 -5.33 -5.05
C LYS A 32 6.86 -6.02 -5.75
N ALA A 33 6.62 -7.28 -5.42
CA ALA A 33 5.52 -8.06 -5.97
C ALA A 33 4.19 -7.28 -5.86
N GLN A 34 3.44 -7.24 -6.94
CA GLN A 34 2.28 -6.35 -7.07
C GLN A 34 0.96 -7.13 -7.11
N THR A 35 -0.07 -6.53 -6.56
CA THR A 35 -1.44 -6.95 -6.82
C THR A 35 -1.87 -6.46 -8.19
N LYS A 36 -2.25 -7.39 -9.07
CA LYS A 36 -2.62 -7.08 -10.46
C LYS A 36 -4.08 -6.65 -10.60
N SER A 37 -4.97 -7.32 -9.86
CA SER A 37 -6.39 -7.05 -9.89
C SER A 37 -7.02 -7.19 -8.51
N VAL A 38 -7.77 -6.17 -8.11
CA VAL A 38 -8.48 -6.11 -6.84
C VAL A 38 -9.83 -5.41 -7.03
N ASP A 39 -10.89 -6.03 -6.54
CA ASP A 39 -12.22 -5.44 -6.51
C ASP A 39 -12.43 -4.71 -5.19
N LEU A 40 -12.97 -3.50 -5.29
CA LEU A 40 -13.42 -2.73 -4.14
C LEU A 40 -14.93 -2.96 -3.97
N GLU A 41 -15.31 -3.91 -3.09
CA GLU A 41 -16.70 -4.32 -2.96
C GLU A 41 -17.53 -3.40 -2.08
N LYS A 42 -16.90 -2.75 -1.09
CA LYS A 42 -17.59 -1.81 -0.19
C LYS A 42 -16.66 -0.72 0.29
N VAL A 43 -17.17 0.50 0.31
CA VAL A 43 -16.50 1.67 0.86
C VAL A 43 -17.49 2.43 1.72
N THR A 44 -17.13 2.65 2.98
CA THR A 44 -17.82 3.57 3.90
C THR A 44 -16.77 4.42 4.60
N GLU A 45 -17.19 5.29 5.51
CA GLU A 45 -16.26 6.08 6.35
C GLU A 45 -15.39 5.22 7.28
N THR A 46 -15.86 4.01 7.60
CA THR A 46 -15.23 3.14 8.61
C THR A 46 -14.95 1.73 8.13
N LEU A 47 -15.28 1.39 6.88
CA LEU A 47 -15.11 0.04 6.35
C LEU A 47 -14.73 0.08 4.87
N ILE A 48 -13.64 -0.60 4.54
CA ILE A 48 -13.18 -0.85 3.18
C ILE A 48 -13.10 -2.36 2.99
N VAL A 49 -13.86 -2.90 2.05
CA VAL A 49 -13.84 -4.32 1.70
C VAL A 49 -13.25 -4.49 0.31
N MET A 50 -12.17 -5.23 0.23
CA MET A 50 -11.52 -5.55 -1.03
C MET A 50 -11.35 -7.06 -1.20
N LYS A 51 -11.51 -7.52 -2.44
CA LYS A 51 -11.27 -8.90 -2.86
C LYS A 51 -10.13 -8.91 -3.86
N VAL A 52 -9.09 -9.67 -3.58
CA VAL A 52 -7.97 -9.83 -4.52
C VAL A 52 -8.34 -10.87 -5.56
N ASN A 53 -8.31 -10.51 -6.84
CA ASN A 53 -8.60 -11.44 -7.93
C ASN A 53 -7.32 -12.03 -8.53
N GLU A 54 -6.25 -11.22 -8.65
CA GLU A 54 -4.97 -11.64 -9.18
C GLU A 54 -3.83 -10.90 -8.50
N ALA A 55 -2.80 -11.63 -8.06
CA ALA A 55 -1.59 -11.10 -7.44
C ALA A 55 -0.35 -11.89 -7.87
N GLU A 56 0.79 -11.24 -7.86
CA GLU A 56 2.09 -11.89 -8.00
C GLU A 56 2.49 -12.57 -6.69
N ASP A 57 3.35 -13.58 -6.78
CA ASP A 57 3.89 -14.23 -5.59
C ASP A 57 4.61 -13.20 -4.70
N GLY A 58 4.24 -13.15 -3.42
CA GLY A 58 4.76 -12.18 -2.47
C GLY A 58 4.08 -10.80 -2.49
N ALA A 59 3.05 -10.59 -3.32
CA ALA A 59 2.22 -9.38 -3.23
C ALA A 59 1.53 -9.30 -1.87
N THR A 60 1.42 -8.10 -1.29
CA THR A 60 0.95 -7.92 0.09
C THR A 60 -0.37 -7.14 0.16
N ALA A 61 -1.01 -7.12 1.32
CA ALA A 61 -2.20 -6.31 1.55
C ALA A 61 -1.95 -4.82 1.29
N LEU A 62 -0.71 -4.34 1.54
CA LEU A 62 -0.30 -2.99 1.18
C LEU A 62 -0.27 -2.80 -0.34
N SER A 63 0.19 -3.81 -1.11
CA SER A 63 0.19 -3.73 -2.58
C SER A 63 -1.24 -3.69 -3.14
N ALA A 64 -2.21 -4.36 -2.49
CA ALA A 64 -3.61 -4.30 -2.86
C ALA A 64 -4.23 -2.90 -2.60
N LEU A 65 -3.93 -2.28 -1.45
CA LEU A 65 -4.31 -0.88 -1.20
C LEU A 65 -3.67 0.08 -2.21
N THR A 66 -2.39 -0.14 -2.52
CA THR A 66 -1.65 0.67 -3.50
C THR A 66 -2.30 0.60 -4.88
N LYS A 67 -2.69 -0.60 -5.31
CA LYS A 67 -3.43 -0.81 -6.57
C LYS A 67 -4.73 0.00 -6.61
N LEU A 68 -5.54 -0.05 -5.56
CA LEU A 68 -6.77 0.74 -5.48
C LEU A 68 -6.52 2.25 -5.48
N LYS A 69 -5.42 2.70 -4.85
CA LYS A 69 -5.01 4.11 -4.87
C LYS A 69 -4.57 4.56 -6.26
N GLU A 70 -3.80 3.76 -6.97
CA GLU A 70 -3.37 4.02 -8.36
C GLU A 70 -4.56 4.11 -9.31
N GLU A 71 -5.60 3.32 -9.07
CA GLU A 71 -6.87 3.37 -9.81
C GLU A 71 -7.79 4.54 -9.38
N GLY A 72 -7.37 5.36 -8.42
CA GLY A 72 -8.13 6.49 -7.91
C GLY A 72 -9.38 6.11 -7.12
N LYS A 73 -9.50 4.86 -6.66
CA LYS A 73 -10.67 4.34 -5.93
C LYS A 73 -10.64 4.69 -4.44
N ILE A 74 -9.45 4.78 -3.85
CA ILE A 74 -9.22 5.18 -2.46
C ILE A 74 -8.00 6.09 -2.34
N THR A 75 -7.88 6.74 -1.18
CA THR A 75 -6.64 7.35 -0.72
C THR A 75 -6.22 6.72 0.60
N PHE A 76 -4.93 6.65 0.88
CA PHE A 76 -4.45 6.25 2.20
C PHE A 76 -3.10 6.88 2.51
N GLU A 77 -2.81 6.97 3.82
CA GLU A 77 -1.53 7.39 4.35
C GLU A 77 -0.91 6.24 5.15
N VAL A 78 0.41 6.15 5.08
CA VAL A 78 1.18 5.09 5.72
C VAL A 78 2.34 5.70 6.49
N GLN A 79 2.63 5.13 7.66
CA GLN A 79 3.82 5.42 8.43
C GLN A 79 4.69 4.16 8.50
N GLU A 80 5.95 4.28 8.14
CA GLU A 80 6.91 3.17 8.30
C GLU A 80 7.28 2.99 9.78
N SER A 81 7.36 1.75 10.21
CA SER A 81 7.75 1.34 11.56
C SER A 81 8.70 0.15 11.52
N THR A 82 9.27 -0.22 12.66
CA THR A 82 10.09 -1.43 12.80
C THR A 82 9.29 -2.72 12.55
N TYR A 83 7.97 -2.65 12.60
CA TYR A 83 7.05 -3.76 12.33
C TYR A 83 6.45 -3.71 10.91
N GLY A 84 6.97 -2.83 10.06
CA GLY A 84 6.50 -2.59 8.70
C GLY A 84 5.56 -1.39 8.58
N ALA A 85 4.88 -1.30 7.45
CA ALA A 85 3.99 -0.21 7.11
C ALA A 85 2.71 -0.24 7.96
N TYR A 86 2.42 0.86 8.64
CA TYR A 86 1.23 1.07 9.45
C TYR A 86 0.31 2.08 8.73
N ILE A 87 -0.94 1.70 8.50
CA ILE A 87 -1.93 2.55 7.81
C ILE A 87 -2.53 3.51 8.83
N THR A 88 -2.23 4.80 8.66
CA THR A 88 -2.67 5.87 9.57
C THR A 88 -3.96 6.55 9.12
N SER A 89 -4.31 6.47 7.84
CA SER A 89 -5.51 7.09 7.29
C SER A 89 -6.00 6.35 6.06
N ILE A 90 -7.32 6.20 5.89
CA ILE A 90 -7.94 5.80 4.62
C ILE A 90 -9.06 6.80 4.30
N ASN A 91 -9.10 7.28 3.05
CA ASN A 91 -10.06 8.27 2.56
C ASN A 91 -10.21 9.50 3.46
N GLY A 92 -9.08 9.97 4.02
CA GLY A 92 -9.04 11.12 4.91
C GLY A 92 -9.49 10.85 6.36
N LYS A 93 -9.93 9.62 6.67
CA LYS A 93 -10.24 9.19 8.05
C LYS A 93 -8.95 8.78 8.74
N ALA A 94 -8.37 9.68 9.52
CA ALA A 94 -7.13 9.43 10.26
C ALA A 94 -7.39 8.69 11.56
N GLU A 95 -6.40 7.94 12.02
CA GLU A 95 -6.37 7.37 13.37
C GLU A 95 -6.53 8.45 14.43
N GLN A 96 -7.07 8.07 15.58
CA GLN A 96 -7.24 8.95 16.73
C GLN A 96 -6.76 8.23 17.98
N ALA A 97 -5.94 8.89 18.79
CA ALA A 97 -5.46 8.36 20.05
C ALA A 97 -5.64 9.41 21.16
N SER A 98 -6.10 8.97 22.32
CA SER A 98 -6.22 9.80 23.52
C SER A 98 -5.94 8.94 24.76
N GLY A 99 -4.76 9.14 25.37
CA GLY A 99 -4.31 8.31 26.48
C GLY A 99 -4.17 6.83 26.08
N ASN A 100 -4.90 5.95 26.75
CA ASN A 100 -4.84 4.49 26.55
C ASN A 100 -5.96 3.97 25.65
N SER A 101 -6.59 4.81 24.85
CA SER A 101 -7.67 4.40 23.94
C SER A 101 -7.64 5.21 22.66
N GLY A 102 -8.30 4.71 21.63
CA GLY A 102 -8.38 5.39 20.35
C GLY A 102 -9.16 4.61 19.31
N TYR A 103 -8.98 5.04 18.07
CA TYR A 103 -9.49 4.37 16.87
C TYR A 103 -8.38 4.25 15.86
N SER A 104 -8.27 3.10 15.20
CA SER A 104 -7.32 2.89 14.12
C SER A 104 -7.87 1.96 13.06
N TRP A 105 -7.23 1.96 11.90
CA TRP A 105 -7.56 1.04 10.81
C TRP A 105 -6.98 -0.33 11.09
N MET A 106 -7.84 -1.30 11.34
CA MET A 106 -7.50 -2.69 11.60
C MET A 106 -7.71 -3.53 10.34
N LEU A 107 -6.82 -4.50 10.11
CA LEU A 107 -6.86 -5.40 8.96
C LEU A 107 -7.46 -6.75 9.36
N TYR A 108 -8.46 -7.17 8.59
CA TYR A 108 -9.14 -8.47 8.72
C TYR A 108 -9.00 -9.25 7.42
N THR A 109 -9.02 -10.58 7.49
CA THR A 109 -8.85 -11.41 6.30
C THR A 109 -9.68 -12.67 6.35
N SER A 110 -10.04 -13.20 5.17
CA SER A 110 -10.62 -14.54 5.01
C SER A 110 -9.57 -15.67 4.96
N ASP A 111 -8.30 -15.31 4.85
CA ASP A 111 -7.19 -16.28 4.86
C ASP A 111 -7.05 -16.91 6.25
N GLU A 112 -7.52 -18.15 6.41
CA GLU A 112 -7.55 -18.88 7.68
C GLU A 112 -6.15 -19.03 8.31
N GLU A 113 -5.09 -19.02 7.53
CA GLU A 113 -3.72 -19.10 8.02
C GLU A 113 -3.31 -17.90 8.88
N TYR A 114 -3.87 -16.72 8.56
CA TYR A 114 -3.53 -15.47 9.21
C TYR A 114 -4.70 -14.80 9.94
N SER A 115 -5.87 -15.41 9.92
CA SER A 115 -7.11 -14.91 10.52
C SER A 115 -7.29 -15.42 11.96
N SER A 116 -7.56 -14.52 12.90
CA SER A 116 -7.92 -14.87 14.27
C SER A 116 -9.05 -14.00 14.80
N THR A 117 -10.10 -14.61 15.34
CA THR A 117 -11.21 -13.89 15.98
C THR A 117 -10.89 -13.50 17.43
N GLU A 118 -9.78 -13.97 18.00
CA GLU A 118 -9.35 -13.64 19.35
C GLU A 118 -9.07 -12.16 19.56
N PHE A 119 -8.54 -11.50 18.51
CA PHE A 119 -8.18 -10.08 18.54
C PHE A 119 -9.18 -9.17 17.82
N GLY A 120 -10.38 -9.68 17.57
CA GLY A 120 -11.45 -8.97 16.91
C GLY A 120 -11.90 -9.63 15.62
N SER A 121 -13.09 -9.25 15.17
CA SER A 121 -13.68 -9.73 13.93
C SER A 121 -14.60 -8.70 13.31
N VAL A 122 -14.82 -8.82 12.01
CA VAL A 122 -15.77 -8.01 11.25
C VAL A 122 -16.72 -8.93 10.48
N GLU A 123 -18.00 -8.56 10.44
CA GLU A 123 -19.02 -9.26 9.67
C GLU A 123 -19.19 -8.62 8.29
N TYR A 124 -19.13 -9.42 7.24
CA TYR A 124 -19.43 -8.97 5.89
C TYR A 124 -20.11 -10.08 5.09
N ASN A 125 -21.24 -9.77 4.43
CA ASN A 125 -22.04 -10.72 3.65
C ASN A 125 -22.35 -12.05 4.40
N GLY A 126 -22.65 -11.96 5.71
CA GLY A 126 -23.01 -13.11 6.55
C GLY A 126 -21.84 -14.04 6.89
N LYS A 127 -20.60 -13.57 6.71
CA LYS A 127 -19.38 -14.27 7.11
C LYS A 127 -18.59 -13.43 8.11
N THR A 128 -17.93 -14.12 9.03
CA THR A 128 -17.03 -13.54 10.02
C THR A 128 -15.58 -13.57 9.49
N TYR A 129 -14.90 -12.46 9.55
CA TYR A 129 -13.50 -12.32 9.17
C TYR A 129 -12.69 -11.95 10.41
N GLY A 130 -11.68 -12.74 10.75
CA GLY A 130 -10.84 -12.49 11.91
C GLY A 130 -9.76 -11.43 11.63
N SER A 131 -9.28 -10.84 12.71
CA SER A 131 -8.14 -9.91 12.66
C SER A 131 -6.91 -10.61 12.07
N SER A 132 -6.20 -9.91 11.19
CA SER A 132 -4.95 -10.42 10.62
C SER A 132 -3.84 -10.44 11.67
N SER A 133 -3.13 -11.55 11.78
CA SER A 133 -1.93 -11.68 12.63
C SER A 133 -0.71 -10.94 12.06
N LEU A 134 -0.78 -10.50 10.80
CA LEU A 134 0.28 -9.79 10.11
C LEU A 134 -0.17 -8.40 9.66
N GLY A 135 0.76 -7.44 9.68
CA GLY A 135 0.53 -6.09 9.16
C GLY A 135 0.46 -6.05 7.63
N ALA A 136 0.02 -4.90 7.10
CA ALA A 136 -0.23 -4.69 5.68
C ALA A 136 0.94 -5.03 4.74
N SER A 137 2.17 -4.75 5.15
CA SER A 137 3.39 -4.99 4.37
C SER A 137 3.92 -6.43 4.46
N SER A 138 3.37 -7.24 5.40
CA SER A 138 3.83 -8.61 5.65
C SER A 138 2.78 -9.67 5.30
N LEU A 139 1.49 -9.30 5.29
CA LEU A 139 0.42 -10.20 4.90
C LEU A 139 0.43 -10.39 3.39
N VAL A 140 0.91 -11.56 2.93
CA VAL A 140 0.87 -11.94 1.52
C VAL A 140 -0.56 -12.21 1.11
N VAL A 141 -1.00 -11.58 0.03
CA VAL A 141 -2.38 -11.75 -0.46
C VAL A 141 -2.51 -12.94 -1.40
N LYS A 142 -3.66 -13.62 -1.33
CA LYS A 142 -4.02 -14.77 -2.16
C LYS A 142 -5.22 -14.42 -3.06
N SER A 143 -5.21 -14.93 -4.28
CA SER A 143 -6.33 -14.76 -5.20
C SER A 143 -7.60 -15.43 -4.66
N GLY A 144 -8.73 -14.73 -4.73
CA GLY A 144 -10.02 -15.16 -4.22
C GLY A 144 -10.32 -14.72 -2.79
N GLU A 145 -9.30 -14.31 -2.02
CA GLU A 145 -9.43 -13.93 -0.62
C GLU A 145 -9.86 -12.48 -0.42
N TYR A 146 -10.49 -12.25 0.73
CA TYR A 146 -10.95 -10.94 1.19
C TYR A 146 -9.98 -10.33 2.19
N TYR A 147 -9.78 -9.02 2.05
CA TYR A 147 -9.00 -8.18 2.96
C TYR A 147 -9.86 -6.98 3.30
N ILE A 148 -10.14 -6.81 4.59
CA ILE A 148 -11.10 -5.83 5.08
C ILE A 148 -10.37 -4.88 6.03
N TRP A 149 -10.48 -3.60 5.76
CA TRP A 149 -10.03 -2.55 6.66
C TRP A 149 -11.23 -2.00 7.40
N SER A 150 -11.20 -2.08 8.72
CA SER A 150 -12.23 -1.53 9.62
C SER A 150 -11.62 -0.51 10.57
N TYR A 151 -12.32 0.59 10.78
CA TYR A 151 -11.91 1.66 11.69
C TYR A 151 -12.48 1.39 13.07
N ASP A 152 -11.72 0.72 13.90
CA ASP A 152 -12.16 0.13 15.15
C ASP A 152 -11.58 0.83 16.38
N ALA A 153 -12.33 0.82 17.47
CA ALA A 153 -11.88 1.28 18.76
C ALA A 153 -10.90 0.29 19.40
N TRP A 154 -9.89 0.81 20.08
CA TRP A 154 -8.97 0.03 20.89
C TRP A 154 -8.79 0.68 22.27
N SER A 155 -8.47 -0.13 23.30
CA SER A 155 -8.11 0.33 24.64
C SER A 155 -7.18 -0.65 25.34
N TYR A 156 -6.30 -0.13 26.20
CA TYR A 156 -5.38 -0.92 27.04
C TYR A 156 -5.78 -0.84 28.50
#